data_b21b11c5b2ccbe7044a402682dc59d8e
#
_entry.id   b21b11c5b2ccbe7044a402682dc59d8e
#
_cell.length_a   1.000
_cell.length_b   1.000
_cell.length_c   1.000
_cell.angle_alpha   90.00
_cell.angle_beta   90.00
_cell.angle_gamma   90.00
#
_symmetry.space_group_name_H-M   'P 1'
#
loop_
_entity.id
_entity.type
_entity.pdbx_description
1 polymer ?
#
loop_
_entity_poly.entity_id
_entity_poly.type
_entity_poly.pdbx_seq_one_letter_code
_entity_poly.pdbx_strand_id
1 'polypeptide(L)'
;FGKIVYRNMRRKPIVPKELKRLSDLAPLDKDKVRLVAHRGLSGAYPENTAPSFEAAGKHGGYFGLECDTHMTRDGVWVIMHDPDVSTIYSGTGDVKELSFDEIERMHVARGSNADKFPGLKACTLQEYIDICKKYNCHPIIEIKDPRKDKMQDFYNVLLKNDLLKDAVIISFILDDLKELHDIDPTLNMWYLVNYLDSKNIKDARDAGCSGMDFSAEFNACRPEWIRKVHDNGLKTACWTVDNREMLASMIDAGVEYITTNSILPE
;
A
#
# COMPACT_ATOMS: atom_id res chain seq x y z
N PHE A 1 7.53 -2.33 -26.36
CA PHE A 1 8.85 -2.77 -25.82
C PHE A 1 9.58 -1.54 -25.26
N GLY A 2 9.39 -1.17 -24.00
CA GLY A 2 10.12 -0.14 -23.28
C GLY A 2 10.78 -0.75 -22.07
N LYS A 3 12.07 -1.12 -22.17
CA LYS A 3 12.89 -1.38 -21.01
C LYS A 3 13.00 -0.08 -20.22
N ILE A 4 12.34 -0.01 -19.07
CA ILE A 4 12.60 1.03 -18.08
C ILE A 4 13.99 0.72 -17.52
N VAL A 5 14.98 1.45 -18.01
CA VAL A 5 16.35 1.44 -17.49
C VAL A 5 16.30 2.21 -16.16
N TYR A 6 16.22 1.51 -15.03
CA TYR A 6 16.51 2.11 -13.74
C TYR A 6 18.00 2.53 -13.72
N ARG A 7 18.26 3.77 -14.14
CA ARG A 7 19.58 4.38 -13.98
C ARG A 7 19.89 4.49 -12.49
N ASN A 8 21.10 4.10 -12.10
CA ASN A 8 21.73 4.37 -10.81
C ASN A 8 21.73 5.86 -10.46
N MET A 9 20.57 6.39 -10.12
CA MET A 9 20.49 7.66 -9.40
C MET A 9 20.99 7.38 -7.97
N ARG A 10 21.97 8.12 -7.50
CA ARG A 10 22.35 8.17 -6.09
C ARG A 10 21.06 8.47 -5.32
N ARG A 11 20.46 7.43 -4.73
CA ARG A 11 19.20 7.58 -3.99
C ARG A 11 19.45 8.53 -2.83
N LYS A 12 18.64 9.56 -2.72
CA LYS A 12 18.68 10.47 -1.57
C LYS A 12 18.47 9.67 -0.29
N PRO A 13 19.15 10.00 0.81
CA PRO A 13 18.88 9.34 2.08
C PRO A 13 17.40 9.53 2.43
N ILE A 14 16.77 8.46 2.91
CA ILE A 14 15.40 8.51 3.41
C ILE A 14 15.46 9.22 4.76
N VAL A 15 14.90 10.41 4.83
CA VAL A 15 14.85 11.23 6.04
C VAL A 15 13.52 10.96 6.75
N PRO A 16 13.54 10.67 8.07
CA PRO A 16 12.31 10.54 8.84
C PRO A 16 11.43 11.78 8.72
N LYS A 17 10.13 11.58 8.57
CA LYS A 17 9.16 12.68 8.53
C LYS A 17 8.70 13.03 9.93
N GLU A 18 8.41 14.29 10.16
CA GLU A 18 7.72 14.72 11.35
C GLU A 18 6.30 14.14 11.38
N LEU A 19 5.95 13.46 12.47
CA LEU A 19 4.60 12.95 12.66
C LEU A 19 3.68 14.09 13.11
N LYS A 20 2.49 14.21 12.51
CA LYS A 20 1.50 15.25 12.81
C LYS A 20 0.14 14.61 13.07
N ARG A 21 -0.58 15.09 14.07
CA ARG A 21 -1.95 14.63 14.33
C ARG A 21 -2.91 15.24 13.32
N LEU A 22 -3.93 14.48 12.96
CA LEU A 22 -4.98 14.94 12.05
C LEU A 22 -5.63 16.23 12.56
N SER A 23 -5.89 16.34 13.86
CA SER A 23 -6.44 17.54 14.51
C SER A 23 -5.58 18.79 14.39
N ASP A 24 -4.25 18.62 14.33
CA ASP A 24 -3.33 19.75 14.20
C ASP A 24 -3.34 20.32 12.75
N LEU A 25 -3.79 19.51 11.80
CA LEU A 25 -3.71 19.84 10.39
C LEU A 25 -4.97 20.51 9.86
N ALA A 26 -6.16 20.27 10.45
CA ALA A 26 -7.38 20.94 9.99
C ALA A 26 -8.52 20.86 11.02
N PRO A 27 -9.40 21.89 11.10
CA PRO A 27 -10.73 21.75 11.66
C PRO A 27 -11.60 21.02 10.63
N LEU A 28 -11.47 19.68 10.55
CA LEU A 28 -12.10 18.87 9.53
C LEU A 28 -13.23 18.07 10.14
N ASP A 29 -14.22 17.77 9.32
CA ASP A 29 -15.24 16.76 9.62
C ASP A 29 -14.54 15.39 9.62
N LYS A 30 -13.98 15.03 10.78
CA LYS A 30 -13.14 13.85 11.00
C LYS A 30 -13.86 12.55 10.68
N ASP A 31 -15.19 12.55 10.73
CA ASP A 31 -16.03 11.39 10.49
C ASP A 31 -16.07 10.99 9.01
N LYS A 32 -15.58 11.86 8.12
CA LYS A 32 -15.61 11.64 6.67
C LYS A 32 -14.31 11.04 6.10
N VAL A 33 -13.22 11.04 6.85
CA VAL A 33 -11.90 10.61 6.35
C VAL A 33 -11.39 9.42 7.12
N ARG A 34 -10.94 8.42 6.38
CA ARG A 34 -10.29 7.24 6.91
C ARG A 34 -8.81 7.25 6.53
N LEU A 35 -7.94 7.35 7.52
CA LEU A 35 -6.50 7.29 7.28
C LEU A 35 -6.03 5.85 7.10
N VAL A 36 -5.11 5.67 6.17
CA VAL A 36 -4.40 4.43 5.90
C VAL A 36 -2.90 4.65 6.15
N ALA A 37 -2.27 3.77 6.92
CA ALA A 37 -0.84 3.85 7.20
C ALA A 37 -0.04 3.26 6.04
N HIS A 38 0.60 4.11 5.22
CA HIS A 38 1.37 3.75 4.03
C HIS A 38 2.66 3.01 4.41
N ARG A 39 2.73 1.70 4.09
CA ARG A 39 3.84 0.81 4.47
C ARG A 39 4.08 0.80 5.98
N GLY A 40 2.97 0.87 6.74
CA GLY A 40 2.97 1.12 8.17
C GLY A 40 3.20 2.60 8.52
N LEU A 41 3.77 2.88 9.69
CA LEU A 41 4.14 4.25 10.12
C LEU A 41 5.51 4.64 9.54
N SER A 42 5.62 4.61 8.20
CA SER A 42 6.88 4.71 7.45
C SER A 42 7.57 6.07 7.57
N GLY A 43 6.87 7.11 7.97
CA GLY A 43 7.47 8.40 8.29
C GLY A 43 8.48 8.33 9.45
N ALA A 44 8.29 7.41 10.38
CA ALA A 44 9.14 7.28 11.59
C ALA A 44 9.86 5.93 11.71
N TYR A 45 9.45 4.92 10.93
CA TYR A 45 10.00 3.57 10.96
C TYR A 45 10.43 3.14 9.55
N PRO A 46 11.34 2.17 9.40
CA PRO A 46 11.63 1.62 8.08
C PRO A 46 10.35 1.06 7.44
N GLU A 47 10.05 1.49 6.22
CA GLU A 47 8.84 1.11 5.50
C GLU A 47 8.72 -0.41 5.30
N ASN A 48 7.48 -0.91 5.21
CA ASN A 48 7.22 -2.32 4.91
C ASN A 48 7.90 -3.31 5.89
N THR A 49 7.97 -2.95 7.16
CA THR A 49 8.59 -3.78 8.21
C THR A 49 7.65 -4.01 9.39
N ALA A 50 7.86 -5.10 10.12
CA ALA A 50 7.07 -5.41 11.30
C ALA A 50 7.03 -4.25 12.32
N PRO A 51 8.14 -3.59 12.70
CA PRO A 51 8.09 -2.41 13.57
C PRO A 51 7.25 -1.26 13.05
N SER A 52 7.23 -1.02 11.73
CA SER A 52 6.42 0.03 11.11
C SER A 52 4.92 -0.27 11.24
N PHE A 53 4.52 -1.51 10.95
CA PHE A 53 3.14 -1.96 11.10
C PHE A 53 2.68 -2.01 12.56
N GLU A 54 3.53 -2.54 13.46
CA GLU A 54 3.27 -2.58 14.90
C GLU A 54 3.06 -1.17 15.47
N ALA A 55 3.88 -0.19 15.04
CA ALA A 55 3.76 1.19 15.49
C ALA A 55 2.44 1.82 15.05
N ALA A 56 2.03 1.63 13.79
CA ALA A 56 0.76 2.13 13.28
C ALA A 56 -0.43 1.45 13.97
N GLY A 57 -0.40 0.12 14.08
CA GLY A 57 -1.45 -0.64 14.76
C GLY A 57 -1.61 -0.28 16.23
N LYS A 58 -0.49 -0.13 16.95
CA LYS A 58 -0.47 0.27 18.37
C LYS A 58 -0.98 1.70 18.57
N HIS A 59 -0.69 2.62 17.63
CA HIS A 59 -1.24 3.97 17.68
C HIS A 59 -2.78 3.91 17.63
N GLY A 60 -3.32 3.07 16.75
CA GLY A 60 -4.75 2.93 16.54
C GLY A 60 -5.36 4.04 15.69
N GLY A 61 -6.65 3.92 15.39
CA GLY A 61 -7.41 4.92 14.63
C GLY A 61 -7.20 4.89 13.11
N TYR A 62 -6.21 4.18 12.58
CA TYR A 62 -6.11 3.92 11.16
C TYR A 62 -7.21 2.95 10.71
N PHE A 63 -7.80 3.21 9.56
CA PHE A 63 -8.69 2.26 8.89
C PHE A 63 -7.95 0.96 8.57
N GLY A 64 -6.76 1.09 8.00
CA GLY A 64 -5.95 -0.05 7.60
C GLY A 64 -4.47 0.25 7.55
N LEU A 65 -3.71 -0.82 7.44
CA LEU A 65 -2.27 -0.79 7.20
C LEU A 65 -2.05 -1.16 5.74
N GLU A 66 -1.33 -0.34 5.00
CA GLU A 66 -1.01 -0.65 3.61
C GLU A 66 0.39 -1.28 3.54
N CYS A 67 0.55 -2.26 2.66
CA CYS A 67 1.82 -2.91 2.34
C CYS A 67 1.97 -3.27 0.87
N ASP A 68 3.21 -3.37 0.42
CA ASP A 68 3.58 -3.83 -0.93
C ASP A 68 4.07 -5.27 -0.90
N THR A 69 3.59 -6.14 -1.81
CA THR A 69 4.01 -7.55 -1.83
C THR A 69 4.68 -7.97 -3.13
N HIS A 70 5.73 -8.77 -2.98
CA HIS A 70 6.35 -9.55 -4.05
C HIS A 70 6.46 -11.02 -3.64
N MET A 71 6.58 -11.91 -4.63
CA MET A 71 6.84 -13.32 -4.36
C MET A 71 8.29 -13.67 -4.67
N THR A 72 8.94 -14.38 -3.75
CA THR A 72 10.28 -14.96 -3.94
C THR A 72 10.29 -16.06 -5.00
N ARG A 73 11.48 -16.49 -5.41
CA ARG A 73 11.66 -17.60 -6.35
C ARG A 73 11.01 -18.90 -5.86
N ASP A 74 11.05 -19.16 -4.58
CA ASP A 74 10.50 -20.35 -3.91
C ASP A 74 9.07 -20.19 -3.40
N GLY A 75 8.38 -19.10 -3.79
CA GLY A 75 6.93 -18.94 -3.60
C GLY A 75 6.50 -18.33 -2.26
N VAL A 76 7.40 -17.68 -1.53
CA VAL A 76 7.06 -16.95 -0.31
C VAL A 76 6.68 -15.50 -0.64
N TRP A 77 5.52 -15.04 -0.16
CA TRP A 77 5.13 -13.63 -0.25
C TRP A 77 5.86 -12.81 0.80
N VAL A 78 6.67 -11.85 0.35
CA VAL A 78 7.45 -10.93 1.19
C VAL A 78 6.99 -9.49 0.99
N ILE A 79 7.16 -8.68 2.03
CA ILE A 79 6.73 -7.30 2.03
C ILE A 79 7.88 -6.38 1.68
N MET A 80 7.83 -5.75 0.51
CA MET A 80 8.75 -4.70 0.07
C MET A 80 8.18 -3.97 -1.15
N HIS A 81 8.59 -2.71 -1.36
CA HIS A 81 8.11 -1.91 -2.48
C HIS A 81 8.82 -2.19 -3.80
N ASP A 82 10.14 -2.12 -3.81
CA ASP A 82 10.95 -2.29 -5.01
C ASP A 82 11.32 -3.77 -5.21
N PRO A 83 11.35 -4.28 -6.45
CA PRO A 83 11.80 -5.65 -6.71
C PRO A 83 13.31 -5.86 -6.43
N ASP A 84 14.12 -4.80 -6.50
CA ASP A 84 15.55 -4.85 -6.15
C ASP A 84 15.73 -4.72 -4.63
N VAL A 85 16.13 -5.82 -3.98
CA VAL A 85 16.32 -5.85 -2.52
C VAL A 85 17.33 -4.83 -2.02
N SER A 86 18.31 -4.41 -2.84
CA SER A 86 19.34 -3.43 -2.47
C SER A 86 18.78 -2.03 -2.16
N THR A 87 17.51 -1.80 -2.44
CA THR A 87 16.84 -0.52 -2.16
C THR A 87 16.65 -0.30 -0.67
N ILE A 88 16.40 -1.38 0.07
CA ILE A 88 16.10 -1.36 1.51
C ILE A 88 17.07 -2.27 2.29
N TYR A 89 17.45 -3.44 1.72
CA TYR A 89 18.23 -4.45 2.42
C TYR A 89 19.75 -4.36 2.13
N SER A 90 20.53 -5.04 2.95
CA SER A 90 22.00 -5.11 2.86
C SER A 90 22.51 -5.98 1.72
N GLY A 91 21.63 -6.75 1.07
CA GLY A 91 21.98 -7.62 -0.06
C GLY A 91 21.75 -6.97 -1.42
N THR A 92 21.81 -7.80 -2.47
CA THR A 92 21.55 -7.40 -3.87
C THR A 92 20.77 -8.49 -4.59
N GLY A 93 20.03 -8.12 -5.61
CA GLY A 93 19.27 -9.03 -6.48
C GLY A 93 17.80 -8.65 -6.58
N ASP A 94 17.12 -9.27 -7.52
CA ASP A 94 15.68 -9.12 -7.70
C ASP A 94 14.96 -10.19 -6.83
N VAL A 95 13.94 -9.79 -6.11
CA VAL A 95 13.19 -10.66 -5.18
C VAL A 95 12.68 -11.94 -5.84
N LYS A 96 12.26 -11.89 -7.09
CA LYS A 96 11.80 -13.07 -7.84
C LYS A 96 12.91 -14.06 -8.21
N GLU A 97 14.18 -13.65 -8.15
CA GLU A 97 15.35 -14.48 -8.41
C GLU A 97 15.96 -15.06 -7.13
N LEU A 98 15.53 -14.56 -5.96
CA LEU A 98 16.03 -14.96 -4.64
C LEU A 98 15.04 -15.89 -3.94
N SER A 99 15.55 -16.85 -3.17
CA SER A 99 14.74 -17.60 -2.21
C SER A 99 14.50 -16.78 -0.96
N PHE A 100 13.48 -17.16 -0.18
CA PHE A 100 13.21 -16.49 1.09
C PHE A 100 14.40 -16.62 2.06
N ASP A 101 15.05 -17.79 2.13
CA ASP A 101 16.25 -17.99 2.94
C ASP A 101 17.40 -17.02 2.57
N GLU A 102 17.55 -16.69 1.29
CA GLU A 102 18.55 -15.71 0.85
C GLU A 102 18.20 -14.31 1.33
N ILE A 103 16.93 -13.92 1.25
CA ILE A 103 16.44 -12.62 1.74
C ILE A 103 16.49 -12.54 3.27
N GLU A 104 16.15 -13.62 3.99
CA GLU A 104 16.17 -13.68 5.46
C GLU A 104 17.59 -13.48 6.03
N ARG A 105 18.65 -13.86 5.30
CA ARG A 105 20.03 -13.57 5.71
C ARG A 105 20.39 -12.09 5.63
N MET A 106 19.68 -11.31 4.86
CA MET A 106 19.87 -9.86 4.77
C MET A 106 19.24 -9.16 5.99
N HIS A 107 19.51 -7.88 6.11
CA HIS A 107 18.86 -7.02 7.11
C HIS A 107 18.49 -5.69 6.46
N VAL A 108 17.52 -5.00 7.05
CA VAL A 108 17.12 -3.66 6.63
C VAL A 108 18.28 -2.70 6.88
N ALA A 109 18.79 -2.09 5.81
CA ALA A 109 19.94 -1.19 5.83
C ALA A 109 19.55 0.27 5.55
N ARG A 110 18.32 0.51 5.09
CA ARG A 110 17.83 1.84 4.69
C ARG A 110 16.37 2.03 5.12
N GLY A 111 15.95 3.28 5.21
CA GLY A 111 14.61 3.65 5.63
C GLY A 111 14.64 4.64 6.79
N SER A 112 13.46 5.14 7.17
CA SER A 112 13.32 6.06 8.29
C SER A 112 13.84 5.44 9.59
N ASN A 113 14.84 6.05 10.22
CA ASN A 113 15.46 5.55 11.46
C ASN A 113 15.95 4.08 11.40
N ALA A 114 16.35 3.57 10.24
CA ALA A 114 16.82 2.18 10.10
C ALA A 114 17.99 1.83 11.02
N ASP A 115 18.83 2.80 11.35
CA ASP A 115 19.94 2.69 12.29
C ASP A 115 19.50 2.30 13.71
N LYS A 116 18.25 2.57 14.09
CA LYS A 116 17.67 2.19 15.38
C LYS A 116 17.19 0.73 15.44
N PHE A 117 17.21 0.03 14.29
CA PHE A 117 16.72 -1.34 14.15
C PHE A 117 17.81 -2.27 13.59
N PRO A 118 18.98 -2.41 14.26
CA PRO A 118 20.07 -3.23 13.77
C PRO A 118 19.61 -4.69 13.61
N GLY A 119 19.91 -5.28 12.45
CA GLY A 119 19.57 -6.68 12.18
C GLY A 119 18.09 -6.94 11.84
N LEU A 120 17.27 -5.91 11.66
CA LEU A 120 15.85 -6.05 11.29
C LEU A 120 15.72 -6.85 9.98
N LYS A 121 14.85 -7.86 9.99
CA LYS A 121 14.62 -8.79 8.89
C LYS A 121 13.47 -8.34 7.99
N ALA A 122 13.36 -9.00 6.83
CA ALA A 122 12.23 -8.84 5.94
C ALA A 122 10.95 -9.33 6.63
N CYS A 123 9.85 -8.64 6.40
CA CYS A 123 8.53 -9.03 6.84
C CYS A 123 7.87 -9.93 5.78
N THR A 124 7.28 -11.03 6.18
CA THR A 124 6.45 -11.86 5.31
C THR A 124 5.01 -11.36 5.28
N LEU A 125 4.26 -11.74 4.24
CA LEU A 125 2.82 -11.44 4.17
C LEU A 125 2.05 -12.03 5.38
N GLN A 126 2.47 -13.22 5.88
CA GLN A 126 1.82 -13.81 7.05
C GLN A 126 2.07 -13.00 8.33
N GLU A 127 3.32 -12.55 8.57
CA GLU A 127 3.62 -11.69 9.72
C GLU A 127 2.86 -10.36 9.68
N TYR A 128 2.76 -9.75 8.49
CA TYR A 128 1.95 -8.54 8.31
C TYR A 128 0.46 -8.79 8.62
N ILE A 129 -0.11 -9.89 8.12
CA ILE A 129 -1.48 -10.29 8.40
C ILE A 129 -1.72 -10.49 9.90
N ASP A 130 -0.79 -11.15 10.59
CA ASP A 130 -0.88 -11.39 12.03
C ASP A 130 -0.87 -10.07 12.82
N ILE A 131 -0.08 -9.09 12.37
CA ILE A 131 -0.08 -7.74 12.95
C ILE A 131 -1.42 -7.04 12.70
N CYS A 132 -1.96 -7.08 11.48
CA CYS A 132 -3.27 -6.51 11.18
C CYS A 132 -4.37 -7.09 12.08
N LYS A 133 -4.41 -8.40 12.23
CA LYS A 133 -5.36 -9.09 13.13
C LYS A 133 -5.18 -8.68 14.59
N LYS A 134 -3.94 -8.62 15.07
CA LYS A 134 -3.61 -8.22 16.45
C LYS A 134 -4.18 -6.85 16.81
N TYR A 135 -4.17 -5.91 15.88
CA TYR A 135 -4.62 -4.54 16.11
C TYR A 135 -6.00 -4.22 15.51
N ASN A 136 -6.67 -5.23 14.94
CA ASN A 136 -7.96 -5.07 14.28
C ASN A 136 -7.96 -3.97 13.20
N CYS A 137 -6.90 -3.95 12.38
CA CYS A 137 -6.75 -3.06 11.23
C CYS A 137 -7.07 -3.83 9.94
N HIS A 138 -7.70 -3.17 8.96
CA HIS A 138 -7.90 -3.76 7.64
C HIS A 138 -6.55 -3.93 6.92
N PRO A 139 -6.20 -5.13 6.41
CA PRO A 139 -5.07 -5.29 5.52
C PRO A 139 -5.37 -4.61 4.18
N ILE A 140 -4.46 -3.74 3.72
CA ILE A 140 -4.51 -3.14 2.38
C ILE A 140 -3.24 -3.59 1.67
N ILE A 141 -3.40 -4.49 0.68
CA ILE A 141 -2.29 -5.26 0.14
C ILE A 141 -2.09 -4.91 -1.34
N GLU A 142 -0.98 -4.25 -1.67
CA GLU A 142 -0.59 -4.05 -3.06
C GLU A 142 0.12 -5.29 -3.62
N ILE A 143 -0.42 -5.82 -4.72
CA ILE A 143 0.24 -6.85 -5.51
C ILE A 143 1.12 -6.16 -6.54
N LYS A 144 2.45 -6.34 -6.42
CA LYS A 144 3.44 -5.75 -7.33
C LYS A 144 4.03 -6.73 -8.32
N ASP A 145 3.90 -8.02 -8.07
CA ASP A 145 4.46 -9.06 -8.93
C ASP A 145 3.40 -9.60 -9.88
N PRO A 146 3.52 -9.38 -11.21
CA PRO A 146 2.49 -9.72 -12.19
C PRO A 146 2.52 -11.21 -12.60
N ARG A 147 2.88 -12.12 -11.73
CA ARG A 147 2.86 -13.54 -12.04
C ARG A 147 1.44 -14.08 -11.99
N LYS A 148 0.74 -14.05 -13.14
CA LYS A 148 -0.66 -14.47 -13.30
C LYS A 148 -0.98 -15.84 -12.70
N ASP A 149 -0.03 -16.78 -12.77
CA ASP A 149 -0.19 -18.13 -12.20
C ASP A 149 -0.21 -18.13 -10.66
N LYS A 150 -0.07 -16.98 -9.98
CA LYS A 150 0.02 -16.84 -8.53
C LYS A 150 -1.20 -16.19 -7.87
N MET A 151 -2.18 -15.74 -8.64
CA MET A 151 -3.37 -15.12 -8.05
C MET A 151 -4.19 -16.13 -7.23
N GLN A 152 -4.24 -17.39 -7.64
CA GLN A 152 -4.87 -18.45 -6.84
C GLN A 152 -4.12 -18.69 -5.53
N ASP A 153 -2.78 -18.67 -5.53
CA ASP A 153 -1.97 -18.81 -4.31
C ASP A 153 -2.22 -17.62 -3.36
N PHE A 154 -2.27 -16.39 -3.90
CA PHE A 154 -2.61 -15.20 -3.12
C PHE A 154 -4.01 -15.28 -2.51
N TYR A 155 -5.00 -15.66 -3.29
CA TYR A 155 -6.37 -15.88 -2.81
C TYR A 155 -6.41 -16.91 -1.67
N ASN A 156 -5.67 -18.01 -1.81
CA ASN A 156 -5.60 -19.05 -0.79
C ASN A 156 -4.98 -18.54 0.53
N VAL A 157 -4.04 -17.59 0.47
CA VAL A 157 -3.52 -16.92 1.68
C VAL A 157 -4.62 -16.13 2.37
N LEU A 158 -5.42 -15.36 1.64
CA LEU A 158 -6.54 -14.60 2.21
C LEU A 158 -7.61 -15.53 2.80
N LEU A 159 -7.97 -16.58 2.07
CA LEU A 159 -8.95 -17.58 2.51
C LEU A 159 -8.51 -18.27 3.81
N LYS A 160 -7.27 -18.77 3.84
CA LYS A 160 -6.68 -19.43 5.03
C LYS A 160 -6.68 -18.51 6.26
N ASN A 161 -6.56 -17.23 6.05
CA ASN A 161 -6.49 -16.22 7.10
C ASN A 161 -7.86 -15.59 7.45
N ASP A 162 -8.95 -16.02 6.81
CA ASP A 162 -10.31 -15.47 7.00
C ASP A 162 -10.41 -13.98 6.70
N LEU A 163 -9.73 -13.54 5.62
CA LEU A 163 -9.58 -12.13 5.25
C LEU A 163 -10.35 -11.72 3.99
N LEU A 164 -11.11 -12.62 3.36
CA LEU A 164 -11.79 -12.34 2.09
C LEU A 164 -12.72 -11.11 2.14
N LYS A 165 -13.27 -10.80 3.32
CA LYS A 165 -14.16 -9.64 3.53
C LYS A 165 -13.45 -8.40 4.06
N ASP A 166 -12.34 -8.59 4.79
CA ASP A 166 -11.68 -7.52 5.53
C ASP A 166 -10.48 -6.93 4.80
N ALA A 167 -9.83 -7.71 3.92
CA ALA A 167 -8.73 -7.21 3.12
C ALA A 167 -9.21 -6.32 1.96
N VAL A 168 -8.43 -5.29 1.67
CA VAL A 168 -8.50 -4.51 0.44
C VAL A 168 -7.29 -4.90 -0.42
N ILE A 169 -7.53 -5.32 -1.65
CA ILE A 169 -6.47 -5.67 -2.59
C ILE A 169 -6.29 -4.51 -3.55
N ILE A 170 -5.07 -4.02 -3.70
CA ILE A 170 -4.77 -2.94 -4.62
C ILE A 170 -3.69 -3.37 -5.63
N SER A 171 -3.77 -2.91 -6.86
CA SER A 171 -2.76 -3.15 -7.89
C SER A 171 -2.83 -2.13 -9.01
N PHE A 172 -1.66 -1.78 -9.57
CA PHE A 172 -1.55 -1.08 -10.86
C PHE A 172 -1.79 -2.00 -12.06
N ILE A 173 -1.76 -3.32 -11.83
CA ILE A 173 -1.88 -4.34 -12.86
C ILE A 173 -3.36 -4.75 -12.93
N LEU A 174 -4.09 -4.16 -13.86
CA LEU A 174 -5.53 -4.41 -13.99
C LEU A 174 -5.86 -5.89 -14.26
N ASP A 175 -4.96 -6.59 -14.95
CA ASP A 175 -5.17 -8.02 -15.27
C ASP A 175 -5.12 -8.92 -14.02
N ASP A 176 -4.32 -8.55 -13.00
CA ASP A 176 -4.31 -9.27 -11.71
C ASP A 176 -5.66 -9.14 -10.98
N LEU A 177 -6.23 -7.91 -11.00
CA LEU A 177 -7.54 -7.65 -10.40
C LEU A 177 -8.66 -8.40 -11.12
N LYS A 178 -8.60 -8.49 -12.46
CA LYS A 178 -9.56 -9.29 -13.23
C LYS A 178 -9.47 -10.77 -12.90
N GLU A 179 -8.25 -11.31 -12.79
CA GLU A 179 -8.05 -12.72 -12.46
C GLU A 179 -8.56 -13.04 -11.05
N LEU A 180 -8.31 -12.15 -10.08
CA LEU A 180 -8.88 -12.28 -8.74
C LEU A 180 -10.41 -12.17 -8.74
N HIS A 181 -10.99 -11.30 -9.56
CA HIS A 181 -12.44 -11.20 -9.74
C HIS A 181 -13.04 -12.49 -10.32
N ASP A 182 -12.36 -13.10 -11.27
CA ASP A 182 -12.79 -14.39 -11.85
C ASP A 182 -12.72 -15.53 -10.83
N ILE A 183 -11.78 -15.48 -9.85
CA ILE A 183 -11.69 -16.44 -8.76
C ILE A 183 -12.81 -16.20 -7.73
N ASP A 184 -12.99 -14.96 -7.29
CA ASP A 184 -14.00 -14.58 -6.31
C ASP A 184 -14.48 -13.13 -6.55
N PRO A 185 -15.68 -12.93 -7.14
CA PRO A 185 -16.20 -11.59 -7.42
C PRO A 185 -16.63 -10.79 -6.18
N THR A 186 -16.51 -11.36 -4.99
CA THR A 186 -16.86 -10.67 -3.73
C THR A 186 -15.67 -9.97 -3.07
N LEU A 187 -14.46 -10.13 -3.62
CA LEU A 187 -13.25 -9.48 -3.10
C LEU A 187 -13.35 -7.94 -3.17
N ASN A 188 -12.84 -7.29 -2.15
CA ASN A 188 -12.76 -5.84 -2.12
C ASN A 188 -11.46 -5.38 -2.81
N MET A 189 -11.56 -4.90 -4.04
CA MET A 189 -10.41 -4.56 -4.87
C MET A 189 -10.49 -3.11 -5.32
N TRP A 190 -9.36 -2.39 -5.27
CA TRP A 190 -9.25 -1.01 -5.77
C TRP A 190 -8.15 -0.93 -6.83
N TYR A 191 -8.48 -0.29 -7.96
CA TYR A 191 -7.52 -0.11 -9.04
C TYR A 191 -6.60 1.08 -8.77
N LEU A 192 -5.28 0.83 -8.69
CA LEU A 192 -4.25 1.84 -8.53
C LEU A 192 -3.97 2.55 -9.86
N VAL A 193 -3.96 3.88 -9.83
CA VAL A 193 -3.65 4.72 -10.99
C VAL A 193 -2.88 5.96 -10.59
N ASN A 194 -2.05 6.51 -11.50
CA ASN A 194 -1.39 7.78 -11.25
C ASN A 194 -2.33 8.99 -11.42
N TYR A 195 -3.38 8.85 -12.22
CA TYR A 195 -4.36 9.92 -12.48
C TYR A 195 -5.73 9.33 -12.80
N LEU A 196 -6.77 10.14 -12.59
CA LEU A 196 -8.14 9.77 -12.93
C LEU A 196 -8.48 10.23 -14.34
N ASP A 197 -9.05 9.32 -15.13
CA ASP A 197 -9.69 9.62 -16.41
C ASP A 197 -10.88 8.69 -16.66
N SER A 198 -11.65 8.97 -17.70
CA SER A 198 -12.85 8.17 -18.02
C SER A 198 -12.54 6.73 -18.39
N LYS A 199 -11.34 6.48 -18.95
CA LYS A 199 -10.90 5.13 -19.31
C LYS A 199 -10.58 4.32 -18.06
N ASN A 200 -9.75 4.86 -17.15
CA ASN A 200 -9.38 4.19 -15.91
C ASN A 200 -10.59 3.90 -15.02
N ILE A 201 -11.55 4.83 -14.93
CA ILE A 201 -12.81 4.62 -14.20
C ILE A 201 -13.62 3.48 -14.82
N LYS A 202 -13.73 3.46 -16.15
CA LYS A 202 -14.41 2.37 -16.86
C LYS A 202 -13.70 1.03 -16.66
N ASP A 203 -12.39 1.01 -16.79
CA ASP A 203 -11.56 -0.19 -16.62
C ASP A 203 -11.70 -0.78 -15.20
N ALA A 204 -11.69 0.05 -14.17
CA ALA A 204 -11.90 -0.36 -12.78
C ALA A 204 -13.27 -1.04 -12.58
N ARG A 205 -14.34 -0.40 -13.08
CA ARG A 205 -15.69 -0.94 -13.00
C ARG A 205 -15.80 -2.27 -13.74
N ASP A 206 -15.30 -2.33 -14.98
CA ASP A 206 -15.39 -3.52 -15.84
C ASP A 206 -14.53 -4.69 -15.30
N ALA A 207 -13.52 -4.40 -14.47
CA ALA A 207 -12.73 -5.40 -13.75
C ALA A 207 -13.36 -5.84 -12.42
N GLY A 208 -14.55 -5.35 -12.07
CA GLY A 208 -15.22 -5.68 -10.82
C GLY A 208 -14.63 -5.01 -9.57
N CYS A 209 -13.82 -3.95 -9.74
CA CYS A 209 -13.29 -3.22 -8.60
C CYS A 209 -14.39 -2.48 -7.83
N SER A 210 -14.24 -2.39 -6.52
CA SER A 210 -15.11 -1.63 -5.61
C SER A 210 -14.62 -0.20 -5.36
N GLY A 211 -13.41 0.15 -5.82
CA GLY A 211 -12.82 1.47 -5.64
C GLY A 211 -11.66 1.76 -6.59
N MET A 212 -11.18 2.98 -6.49
CA MET A 212 -9.97 3.46 -7.15
C MET A 212 -9.06 4.11 -6.13
N ASP A 213 -7.76 3.85 -6.26
CA ASP A 213 -6.72 4.45 -5.43
C ASP A 213 -5.72 5.20 -6.34
N PHE A 214 -5.56 6.50 -6.16
CA PHE A 214 -4.89 7.37 -7.13
C PHE A 214 -3.87 8.29 -6.47
N SER A 215 -2.89 8.74 -7.28
CA SER A 215 -1.89 9.68 -6.79
C SER A 215 -2.49 11.06 -6.51
N ALA A 216 -2.28 11.56 -5.30
CA ALA A 216 -2.70 12.89 -4.89
C ALA A 216 -1.92 14.03 -5.59
N GLU A 217 -0.79 13.71 -6.26
CA GLU A 217 0.09 14.70 -6.88
C GLU A 217 -0.37 15.15 -8.29
N PHE A 218 -1.26 14.38 -8.95
CA PHE A 218 -1.71 14.67 -10.32
C PHE A 218 -3.07 15.36 -10.35
N ASN A 219 -3.81 15.23 -11.44
CA ASN A 219 -5.12 15.88 -11.65
C ASN A 219 -6.26 15.33 -10.79
N ALA A 220 -5.98 14.39 -9.92
CA ALA A 220 -6.97 13.68 -9.11
C ALA A 220 -7.69 14.57 -8.08
N CYS A 221 -7.05 15.69 -7.68
CA CYS A 221 -7.63 16.65 -6.72
C CYS A 221 -8.83 17.45 -7.26
N ARG A 222 -9.31 17.16 -8.46
CA ARG A 222 -10.46 17.87 -9.04
C ARG A 222 -11.76 17.22 -8.60
N PRO A 223 -12.66 17.98 -7.94
CA PRO A 223 -13.92 17.43 -7.44
C PRO A 223 -14.78 16.76 -8.52
N GLU A 224 -14.66 17.21 -9.78
CA GLU A 224 -15.39 16.58 -10.90
C GLU A 224 -14.96 15.15 -11.18
N TRP A 225 -13.66 14.81 -10.99
CA TRP A 225 -13.20 13.43 -11.17
C TRP A 225 -13.62 12.54 -10.00
N ILE A 226 -13.55 13.05 -8.78
CA ILE A 226 -14.02 12.32 -7.58
C ILE A 226 -15.51 11.99 -7.71
N ARG A 227 -16.34 12.98 -8.11
CA ARG A 227 -17.76 12.72 -8.38
C ARG A 227 -17.96 11.66 -9.46
N LYS A 228 -17.18 11.70 -10.57
CA LYS A 228 -17.28 10.67 -11.59
C LYS A 228 -16.98 9.26 -11.08
N VAL A 229 -15.99 9.10 -10.19
CA VAL A 229 -15.70 7.81 -9.54
C VAL A 229 -16.92 7.36 -8.74
N HIS A 230 -17.48 8.24 -7.89
CA HIS A 230 -18.68 7.95 -7.08
C HIS A 230 -19.92 7.64 -7.97
N ASP A 231 -20.13 8.39 -9.05
CA ASP A 231 -21.23 8.17 -10.00
C ASP A 231 -21.17 6.79 -10.69
N ASN A 232 -19.98 6.18 -10.72
CA ASN A 232 -19.75 4.81 -11.19
C ASN A 232 -19.83 3.76 -10.07
N GLY A 233 -20.23 4.14 -8.83
CA GLY A 233 -20.37 3.24 -7.69
C GLY A 233 -19.04 2.82 -7.06
N LEU A 234 -17.95 3.52 -7.37
CA LEU A 234 -16.62 3.21 -6.87
C LEU A 234 -16.26 4.09 -5.68
N LYS A 235 -15.55 3.53 -4.71
CA LYS A 235 -14.92 4.27 -3.60
C LYS A 235 -13.69 5.01 -4.08
N THR A 236 -13.28 6.02 -3.30
CA THR A 236 -12.10 6.85 -3.59
C THR A 236 -11.06 6.74 -2.50
N ALA A 237 -9.84 6.42 -2.90
CA ALA A 237 -8.64 6.45 -2.06
C ALA A 237 -7.54 7.25 -2.76
N CYS A 238 -6.62 7.85 -2.01
CA CYS A 238 -5.47 8.54 -2.60
C CYS A 238 -4.18 8.34 -1.81
N TRP A 239 -3.05 8.38 -2.50
CA TRP A 239 -1.68 8.28 -1.98
C TRP A 239 -0.75 9.30 -2.68
N THR A 240 0.29 9.82 -2.04
CA THR A 240 0.58 9.76 -0.61
C THR A 240 0.43 11.17 -0.04
N VAL A 241 -0.37 11.33 0.98
CA VAL A 241 -0.70 12.65 1.55
C VAL A 241 0.02 12.82 2.89
N ASP A 242 0.98 13.76 2.94
CA ASP A 242 1.81 14.00 4.12
C ASP A 242 1.84 15.47 4.58
N ASN A 243 1.03 16.33 3.96
CA ASN A 243 0.98 17.74 4.31
C ASN A 243 -0.46 18.28 4.39
N ARG A 244 -0.60 19.41 5.06
CA ARG A 244 -1.88 20.04 5.36
C ARG A 244 -2.67 20.45 4.12
N GLU A 245 -2.01 21.07 3.16
CA GLU A 245 -2.66 21.61 1.97
C GLU A 245 -3.25 20.51 1.12
N MET A 246 -2.47 19.44 0.91
CA MET A 246 -2.92 18.27 0.16
C MET A 246 -4.05 17.54 0.90
N LEU A 247 -3.92 17.36 2.22
CA LEU A 247 -4.95 16.76 3.06
C LEU A 247 -6.28 17.52 2.92
N ALA A 248 -6.26 18.83 3.12
CA ALA A 248 -7.45 19.67 3.00
C ALA A 248 -8.08 19.56 1.60
N SER A 249 -7.25 19.62 0.56
CA SER A 249 -7.70 19.51 -0.83
C SER A 249 -8.39 18.18 -1.12
N MET A 250 -7.85 17.05 -0.61
CA MET A 250 -8.46 15.73 -0.79
C MET A 250 -9.79 15.60 -0.05
N ILE A 251 -9.86 16.12 1.17
CA ILE A 251 -11.09 16.09 1.96
C ILE A 251 -12.19 16.96 1.33
N ASP A 252 -11.84 18.18 0.91
CA ASP A 252 -12.76 19.09 0.24
C ASP A 252 -13.27 18.50 -1.10
N ALA A 253 -12.42 17.72 -1.78
CA ALA A 253 -12.82 17.00 -2.99
C ALA A 253 -13.73 15.80 -2.72
N GLY A 254 -13.83 15.33 -1.47
CA GLY A 254 -14.69 14.20 -1.07
C GLY A 254 -14.01 12.84 -1.16
N VAL A 255 -12.68 12.78 -1.05
CA VAL A 255 -11.93 11.50 -1.00
C VAL A 255 -12.19 10.81 0.35
N GLU A 256 -12.50 9.51 0.32
CA GLU A 256 -12.92 8.74 1.49
C GLU A 256 -11.74 8.15 2.27
N TYR A 257 -10.68 7.70 1.56
CA TYR A 257 -9.52 7.06 2.17
C TYR A 257 -8.24 7.81 1.80
N ILE A 258 -7.44 8.10 2.78
CA ILE A 258 -6.20 8.87 2.59
C ILE A 258 -5.02 8.10 3.15
N THR A 259 -4.13 7.68 2.24
CA THR A 259 -2.90 6.95 2.55
C THR A 259 -1.77 7.93 2.86
N THR A 260 -1.12 7.77 4.01
CA THR A 260 -0.13 8.70 4.54
C THR A 260 1.05 7.99 5.20
N ASN A 261 2.25 8.60 5.11
CA ASN A 261 3.44 8.13 5.84
C ASN A 261 3.52 8.73 7.27
N SER A 262 2.87 9.87 7.52
CA SER A 262 3.22 10.72 8.67
C SER A 262 2.06 11.37 9.40
N ILE A 263 0.83 11.27 8.89
CA ILE A 263 -0.36 11.82 9.58
C ILE A 263 -0.92 10.75 10.52
N LEU A 264 -0.99 11.09 11.79
CA LEU A 264 -1.53 10.23 12.84
C LEU A 264 -3.05 10.46 12.97
N PRO A 265 -3.86 9.41 13.12
CA PRO A 265 -5.22 9.53 13.66
C PRO A 265 -5.23 10.22 15.03
N GLU A 266 -6.42 10.52 15.54
CA GLU A 266 -6.58 11.14 16.86
C GLU A 266 -6.19 10.21 18.00
#